data_9a6f0acec402b5a9a49ffc0d265cd0c3
#
_entry.id   9a6f0acec402b5a9a49ffc0d265cd0c3
#
_cell.length_a   1.000
_cell.length_b   1.000
_cell.length_c   1.000
_cell.angle_alpha   90.00
_cell.angle_beta   90.00
_cell.angle_gamma   90.00
#
_symmetry.space_group_name_H-M   'P 1'
#
loop_
_entity.id
_entity.type
_entity.pdbx_description
1 polymer ?
#
loop_
_entity_poly.entity_id
_entity_poly.type
_entity_poly.pdbx_seq_one_letter_code
_entity_poly.pdbx_strand_id
1 'polypeptide(L)'
;MAIKLNIPESLSEITLGQYQKWAKITEGKEINNFYQQKMIEIFCKANLKDALKMRVKDINEVTIELNALFEKKPKFKDRCTFNDNEFGFIPKLDDMSFGEYIDLDTYLADWETMDLAMGVLFRPVTFTRKEKYLIEDYETASKYDMKNMPLDVVMGALVFFWNLKTELLKHIVNYLQNQKEVELPQHLIASLQNGVGFNPFTDSVMETLDTFQK
;
A
#
# COMPACT_ATOMS: atom_id res chain seq x y z
N MET A 1 -8.37 36.42 -6.79
CA MET A 1 -7.08 35.77 -7.02
C MET A 1 -7.36 34.33 -7.45
N ALA A 2 -6.81 33.89 -8.58
CA ALA A 2 -6.93 32.47 -8.98
C ALA A 2 -6.01 31.63 -8.08
N ILE A 3 -6.56 30.62 -7.43
CA ILE A 3 -5.79 29.66 -6.62
C ILE A 3 -5.29 28.60 -7.60
N LYS A 4 -3.98 28.42 -7.65
CA LYS A 4 -3.37 27.38 -8.48
C LYS A 4 -3.21 26.12 -7.61
N LEU A 5 -3.94 25.06 -7.96
CA LEU A 5 -3.82 23.75 -7.33
C LEU A 5 -3.00 22.82 -8.24
N ASN A 6 -2.21 21.97 -7.64
CA ASN A 6 -1.57 20.85 -8.33
C ASN A 6 -2.36 19.58 -7.99
N ILE A 7 -3.37 19.27 -8.81
CA ILE A 7 -4.20 18.07 -8.61
C ILE A 7 -3.46 16.90 -9.24
N PRO A 8 -3.14 15.82 -8.50
CA PRO A 8 -2.51 14.64 -9.07
C PRO A 8 -3.44 13.94 -10.06
N GLU A 9 -2.91 13.54 -11.20
CA GLU A 9 -3.65 12.83 -12.25
C GLU A 9 -3.55 11.30 -12.08
N SER A 10 -2.59 10.85 -11.28
CA SER A 10 -2.34 9.43 -11.04
C SER A 10 -1.80 9.17 -9.62
N LEU A 11 -1.96 7.92 -9.15
CA LEU A 11 -1.39 7.49 -7.87
C LEU A 11 0.15 7.58 -7.84
N SER A 12 0.81 7.61 -8.99
CA SER A 12 2.28 7.76 -9.05
C SER A 12 2.75 9.16 -8.66
N GLU A 13 1.88 10.17 -8.68
CA GLU A 13 2.17 11.54 -8.26
C GLU A 13 1.94 11.78 -6.76
N ILE A 14 1.29 10.81 -6.12
CA ILE A 14 1.07 10.79 -4.68
C ILE A 14 2.17 9.96 -4.03
N THR A 15 2.74 10.43 -2.94
CA THR A 15 3.77 9.69 -2.20
C THR A 15 3.17 8.89 -1.06
N LEU A 16 3.86 7.80 -0.66
CA LEU A 16 3.51 7.02 0.51
C LEU A 16 3.36 7.90 1.76
N GLY A 17 4.29 8.82 2.00
CA GLY A 17 4.22 9.72 3.15
C GLY A 17 3.03 10.69 3.14
N GLN A 18 2.52 11.08 1.95
CA GLN A 18 1.25 11.82 1.86
C GLN A 18 0.08 10.93 2.27
N TYR A 19 0.06 9.70 1.80
CA TYR A 19 -1.00 8.75 2.15
C TYR A 19 -0.98 8.37 3.64
N GLN A 20 0.19 8.14 4.23
CA GLN A 20 0.35 7.90 5.67
C GLN A 20 -0.23 9.05 6.51
N LYS A 21 0.04 10.31 6.12
CA LYS A 21 -0.56 11.48 6.78
C LYS A 21 -2.07 11.49 6.66
N TRP A 22 -2.60 11.10 5.51
CA TRP A 22 -4.03 11.01 5.28
C TRP A 22 -4.67 9.90 6.11
N ALA A 23 -4.14 8.68 6.08
CA ALA A 23 -4.61 7.54 6.84
C ALA A 23 -4.69 7.85 8.34
N LYS A 24 -3.64 8.44 8.91
CA LYS A 24 -3.60 8.83 10.32
C LYS A 24 -4.70 9.83 10.73
N ILE A 25 -5.12 10.71 9.82
CA ILE A 25 -6.16 11.72 10.09
C ILE A 25 -7.54 11.08 10.01
N THR A 26 -7.75 10.12 9.11
CA THR A 26 -9.06 9.53 8.79
C THR A 26 -9.37 8.28 9.58
N GLU A 27 -8.39 7.67 10.24
CA GLU A 27 -8.57 6.44 11.01
C GLU A 27 -9.71 6.54 12.01
N GLY A 28 -10.71 5.63 11.87
CA GLY A 28 -11.85 5.52 12.77
C GLY A 28 -12.83 6.71 12.78
N LYS A 29 -12.79 7.58 11.76
CA LYS A 29 -13.58 8.82 11.75
C LYS A 29 -14.47 8.93 10.51
N GLU A 30 -15.66 9.50 10.68
CA GLU A 30 -16.54 9.82 9.55
C GLU A 30 -15.98 10.97 8.72
N ILE A 31 -16.03 10.82 7.39
CA ILE A 31 -15.57 11.82 6.43
C ILE A 31 -16.54 13.02 6.44
N ASN A 32 -16.01 14.19 6.74
CA ASN A 32 -16.74 15.47 6.76
C ASN A 32 -15.98 16.56 6.01
N ASN A 33 -16.51 17.79 5.96
CA ASN A 33 -15.87 18.91 5.26
C ASN A 33 -14.43 19.21 5.71
N PHE A 34 -14.08 18.91 6.95
CA PHE A 34 -12.70 19.04 7.43
C PHE A 34 -11.76 18.09 6.70
N TYR A 35 -12.18 16.86 6.44
CA TYR A 35 -11.38 15.87 5.72
C TYR A 35 -11.20 16.25 4.24
N GLN A 36 -12.23 16.81 3.59
CA GLN A 36 -12.10 17.32 2.23
C GLN A 36 -11.01 18.41 2.13
N GLN A 37 -10.96 19.32 3.09
CA GLN A 37 -9.89 20.33 3.16
C GLN A 37 -8.51 19.71 3.36
N LYS A 38 -8.40 18.73 4.27
CA LYS A 38 -7.15 18.01 4.52
C LYS A 38 -6.69 17.18 3.32
N MET A 39 -7.62 16.60 2.59
CA MET A 39 -7.36 15.89 1.35
C MET A 39 -6.69 16.80 0.32
N ILE A 40 -7.22 17.99 0.10
CA ILE A 40 -6.64 19.01 -0.80
C ILE A 40 -5.28 19.48 -0.28
N GLU A 41 -5.16 19.77 1.01
CA GLU A 41 -3.89 20.19 1.62
C GLU A 41 -2.78 19.15 1.39
N ILE A 42 -3.07 17.87 1.64
CA ILE A 42 -2.09 16.80 1.59
C ILE A 42 -1.75 16.42 0.14
N PHE A 43 -2.76 16.13 -0.68
CA PHE A 43 -2.55 15.56 -2.02
C PHE A 43 -2.30 16.61 -3.10
N CYS A 44 -2.94 17.78 -3.00
CA CYS A 44 -2.70 18.88 -3.95
C CYS A 44 -1.58 19.83 -3.48
N LYS A 45 -0.94 19.54 -2.33
CA LYS A 45 0.12 20.40 -1.72
C LYS A 45 -0.33 21.85 -1.56
N ALA A 46 -1.62 22.07 -1.33
CA ALA A 46 -2.22 23.39 -1.19
C ALA A 46 -2.01 23.94 0.22
N ASN A 47 -1.88 25.28 0.34
CA ASN A 47 -1.90 25.89 1.64
C ASN A 47 -3.33 25.88 2.21
N LEU A 48 -3.49 25.53 3.49
CA LEU A 48 -4.79 25.50 4.14
C LEU A 48 -5.57 26.82 4.00
N LYS A 49 -4.87 27.97 4.08
CA LYS A 49 -5.49 29.30 3.90
C LYS A 49 -6.08 29.48 2.50
N ASP A 50 -5.50 28.87 1.51
CA ASP A 50 -5.97 28.96 0.12
C ASP A 50 -7.11 27.97 -0.11
N ALA A 51 -7.04 26.77 0.44
CA ALA A 51 -8.15 25.81 0.43
C ALA A 51 -9.42 26.41 1.06
N LEU A 52 -9.30 27.14 2.17
CA LEU A 52 -10.43 27.81 2.84
C LEU A 52 -11.09 28.92 2.00
N LYS A 53 -10.43 29.44 0.98
CA LYS A 53 -10.97 30.46 0.07
C LYS A 53 -11.62 29.87 -1.18
N MET A 54 -11.51 28.57 -1.38
CA MET A 54 -12.11 27.87 -2.52
C MET A 54 -13.64 27.83 -2.40
N ARG A 55 -14.31 27.81 -3.53
CA ARG A 55 -15.76 27.57 -3.55
C ARG A 55 -16.03 26.11 -3.20
N VAL A 56 -17.12 25.87 -2.49
CA VAL A 56 -17.55 24.51 -2.11
C VAL A 56 -17.65 23.58 -3.33
N LYS A 57 -18.13 24.12 -4.45
CA LYS A 57 -18.23 23.37 -5.71
C LYS A 57 -16.85 22.86 -6.17
N ASP A 58 -15.85 23.73 -6.17
CA ASP A 58 -14.48 23.40 -6.63
C ASP A 58 -13.83 22.37 -5.68
N ILE A 59 -14.07 22.49 -4.37
CA ILE A 59 -13.62 21.49 -3.36
C ILE A 59 -14.23 20.12 -3.66
N ASN A 60 -15.55 20.07 -3.93
CA ASN A 60 -16.24 18.82 -4.22
C ASN A 60 -15.72 18.18 -5.51
N GLU A 61 -15.49 18.96 -6.58
CA GLU A 61 -14.93 18.47 -7.84
C GLU A 61 -13.55 17.84 -7.62
N VAL A 62 -12.63 18.54 -6.95
CA VAL A 62 -11.29 18.01 -6.63
C VAL A 62 -11.37 16.76 -5.75
N THR A 63 -12.27 16.72 -4.76
CA THR A 63 -12.44 15.56 -3.89
C THR A 63 -12.94 14.34 -4.67
N ILE A 64 -13.87 14.53 -5.61
CA ILE A 64 -14.36 13.45 -6.49
C ILE A 64 -13.22 12.91 -7.36
N GLU A 65 -12.41 13.78 -7.97
CA GLU A 65 -11.26 13.38 -8.78
C GLU A 65 -10.24 12.58 -7.97
N LEU A 66 -9.89 13.04 -6.76
CA LEU A 66 -8.96 12.34 -5.87
C LEU A 66 -9.51 10.97 -5.43
N ASN A 67 -10.80 10.89 -5.07
CA ASN A 67 -11.42 9.61 -4.71
C ASN A 67 -11.38 8.61 -5.88
N ALA A 68 -11.67 9.08 -7.10
CA ALA A 68 -11.57 8.24 -8.29
C ALA A 68 -10.15 7.71 -8.56
N LEU A 69 -9.10 8.41 -8.11
CA LEU A 69 -7.72 7.88 -8.18
C LEU A 69 -7.52 6.72 -7.19
N PHE A 70 -8.04 6.83 -5.97
CA PHE A 70 -7.88 5.79 -4.95
C PHE A 70 -8.70 4.53 -5.25
N GLU A 71 -9.76 4.61 -6.06
CA GLU A 71 -10.51 3.44 -6.54
C GLU A 71 -9.74 2.60 -7.57
N LYS A 72 -8.70 3.16 -8.18
CA LYS A 72 -7.88 2.46 -9.17
C LYS A 72 -7.06 1.37 -8.47
N LYS A 73 -7.08 0.15 -9.02
CA LYS A 73 -6.23 -0.96 -8.59
C LYS A 73 -4.94 -0.97 -9.43
N PRO A 74 -3.82 -0.45 -8.91
CA PRO A 74 -2.58 -0.42 -9.68
C PRO A 74 -2.03 -1.84 -9.86
N LYS A 75 -1.35 -2.04 -10.98
CA LYS A 75 -0.63 -3.28 -11.24
C LYS A 75 0.66 -3.30 -10.42
N PHE A 76 1.07 -4.49 -10.00
CA PHE A 76 2.37 -4.69 -9.39
C PHE A 76 3.50 -4.20 -10.32
N LYS A 77 4.44 -3.48 -9.74
CA LYS A 77 5.67 -3.03 -10.38
C LYS A 77 6.85 -3.56 -9.58
N ASP A 78 7.70 -4.31 -10.22
CA ASP A 78 8.91 -4.87 -9.60
C ASP A 78 10.04 -3.85 -9.44
N ARG A 79 9.98 -2.71 -10.14
CA ARG A 79 10.96 -1.63 -10.06
C ARG A 79 10.30 -0.27 -10.12
N CYS A 80 10.92 0.69 -9.44
CA CYS A 80 10.51 2.10 -9.48
C CYS A 80 11.72 3.01 -9.24
N THR A 81 11.61 4.26 -9.69
CA THR A 81 12.64 5.28 -9.48
C THR A 81 12.05 6.43 -8.66
N PHE A 82 12.70 6.76 -7.56
CA PHE A 82 12.42 7.94 -6.75
C PHE A 82 13.70 8.35 -6.00
N ASN A 83 13.80 9.61 -5.56
CA ASN A 83 15.00 10.17 -4.93
C ASN A 83 16.29 9.88 -5.75
N ASP A 84 16.21 9.97 -7.08
CA ASP A 84 17.30 9.72 -8.02
C ASP A 84 17.92 8.31 -8.00
N ASN A 85 17.27 7.35 -7.32
CA ASN A 85 17.70 5.96 -7.26
C ASN A 85 16.64 5.02 -7.84
N GLU A 86 17.09 3.95 -8.50
CA GLU A 86 16.25 2.84 -8.90
C GLU A 86 16.15 1.84 -7.76
N PHE A 87 14.93 1.51 -7.34
CA PHE A 87 14.63 0.49 -6.35
C PHE A 87 13.96 -0.70 -7.01
N GLY A 88 14.36 -1.90 -6.60
CA GLY A 88 13.79 -3.17 -7.05
C GLY A 88 13.16 -3.93 -5.90
N PHE A 89 12.03 -4.56 -6.19
CA PHE A 89 11.39 -5.52 -5.28
C PHE A 89 12.28 -6.75 -5.09
N ILE A 90 12.18 -7.43 -3.96
CA ILE A 90 12.90 -8.68 -3.72
C ILE A 90 12.67 -9.65 -4.90
N PRO A 91 13.71 -10.03 -5.66
CA PRO A 91 13.54 -10.81 -6.90
C PRO A 91 12.95 -12.21 -6.66
N LYS A 92 13.19 -12.77 -5.47
CA LYS A 92 12.67 -14.06 -5.05
C LYS A 92 12.30 -14.00 -3.56
N LEU A 93 11.02 -14.12 -3.28
CA LEU A 93 10.53 -14.10 -1.89
C LEU A 93 11.04 -15.31 -1.08
N ASP A 94 11.29 -16.44 -1.74
CA ASP A 94 11.82 -17.66 -1.09
C ASP A 94 13.25 -17.46 -0.56
N ASP A 95 13.99 -16.49 -1.10
CA ASP A 95 15.35 -16.15 -0.66
C ASP A 95 15.36 -15.11 0.49
N MET A 96 14.17 -14.72 1.01
CA MET A 96 14.04 -13.77 2.12
C MET A 96 14.66 -14.34 3.39
N SER A 97 15.53 -13.57 4.03
CA SER A 97 16.11 -13.95 5.32
C SER A 97 15.07 -13.92 6.45
N PHE A 98 15.34 -14.62 7.53
CA PHE A 98 14.46 -14.62 8.70
C PHE A 98 14.30 -13.22 9.32
N GLY A 99 15.34 -12.39 9.29
CA GLY A 99 15.28 -11.00 9.75
C GLY A 99 14.35 -10.15 8.89
N GLU A 100 14.45 -10.25 7.55
CA GLU A 100 13.54 -9.57 6.61
C GLU A 100 12.09 -10.01 6.85
N TYR A 101 11.87 -11.29 7.08
CA TYR A 101 10.52 -11.82 7.34
C TYR A 101 9.91 -11.24 8.61
N ILE A 102 10.68 -11.21 9.74
CA ILE A 102 10.20 -10.65 11.01
C ILE A 102 9.87 -9.16 10.85
N ASP A 103 10.77 -8.40 10.22
CA ASP A 103 10.56 -6.97 10.01
C ASP A 103 9.36 -6.70 9.10
N LEU A 104 9.20 -7.47 8.03
CA LEU A 104 8.06 -7.35 7.14
C LEU A 104 6.74 -7.66 7.86
N ASP A 105 6.67 -8.76 8.62
CA ASP A 105 5.48 -9.14 9.40
C ASP A 105 5.11 -8.07 10.43
N THR A 106 6.12 -7.43 11.01
CA THR A 106 5.93 -6.35 11.99
C THR A 106 5.38 -5.07 11.35
N TYR A 107 5.88 -4.69 10.17
CA TYR A 107 5.60 -3.37 9.60
C TYR A 107 4.47 -3.35 8.56
N LEU A 108 4.12 -4.49 7.96
CA LEU A 108 3.17 -4.55 6.86
C LEU A 108 1.71 -4.36 7.31
N ALA A 109 1.43 -4.52 8.61
CA ALA A 109 0.09 -4.49 9.17
C ALA A 109 -0.50 -3.08 9.37
N ASP A 110 0.34 -2.05 9.38
CA ASP A 110 -0.08 -0.68 9.71
C ASP A 110 0.42 0.33 8.68
N TRP A 111 -0.45 1.25 8.29
CA TRP A 111 -0.06 2.35 7.41
C TRP A 111 0.99 3.26 8.03
N GLU A 112 1.05 3.41 9.36
CA GLU A 112 2.08 4.23 10.02
C GLU A 112 3.49 3.68 9.81
N THR A 113 3.63 2.36 9.64
CA THR A 113 4.91 1.65 9.45
C THR A 113 5.12 1.15 8.02
N MET A 114 4.21 1.46 7.10
CA MET A 114 4.27 0.98 5.72
C MET A 114 5.54 1.41 4.97
N ASP A 115 6.12 2.56 5.29
CA ASP A 115 7.41 2.99 4.74
C ASP A 115 8.55 2.04 5.17
N LEU A 116 8.53 1.51 6.38
CA LEU A 116 9.47 0.48 6.83
C LEU A 116 9.22 -0.85 6.12
N ALA A 117 7.98 -1.28 5.96
CA ALA A 117 7.64 -2.48 5.17
C ALA A 117 8.16 -2.37 3.73
N MET A 118 7.99 -1.20 3.10
CA MET A 118 8.54 -0.95 1.76
C MET A 118 10.08 -0.95 1.76
N GLY A 119 10.73 -0.54 2.84
CA GLY A 119 12.19 -0.63 3.00
C GLY A 119 12.73 -2.06 3.11
N VAL A 120 11.93 -3.01 3.59
CA VAL A 120 12.24 -4.44 3.51
C VAL A 120 12.10 -4.95 2.09
N LEU A 121 11.00 -4.61 1.42
CA LEU A 121 10.61 -5.18 0.13
C LEU A 121 11.35 -4.60 -1.07
N PHE A 122 11.71 -3.32 -1.02
CA PHE A 122 12.35 -2.60 -2.11
C PHE A 122 13.70 -2.05 -1.67
N ARG A 123 14.73 -2.37 -2.42
CA ARG A 123 16.10 -1.91 -2.17
C ARG A 123 16.76 -1.40 -3.45
N PRO A 124 17.79 -0.56 -3.35
CA PRO A 124 18.50 -0.07 -4.54
C PRO A 124 18.94 -1.21 -5.44
N VAL A 125 18.73 -1.02 -6.75
CA VAL A 125 19.20 -1.96 -7.76
C VAL A 125 20.69 -1.79 -7.93
N THR A 126 21.46 -2.86 -7.71
CA THR A 126 22.93 -2.86 -7.81
C THR A 126 23.42 -3.33 -9.17
N PHE A 127 22.64 -4.17 -9.85
CA PHE A 127 22.99 -4.72 -11.15
C PHE A 127 21.72 -5.07 -11.94
N THR A 128 21.74 -4.76 -13.24
CA THR A 128 20.65 -5.11 -14.17
C THR A 128 21.22 -5.81 -15.40
N ARG A 129 20.62 -6.94 -15.79
CA ARG A 129 20.92 -7.64 -17.05
C ARG A 129 19.63 -8.11 -17.71
N LYS A 130 19.23 -7.44 -18.80
CA LYS A 130 17.93 -7.63 -19.44
C LYS A 130 16.78 -7.36 -18.44
N GLU A 131 15.92 -8.34 -18.22
CA GLU A 131 14.81 -8.25 -17.25
C GLU A 131 15.17 -8.67 -15.82
N LYS A 132 16.38 -9.23 -15.63
CA LYS A 132 16.86 -9.66 -14.30
C LYS A 132 17.65 -8.55 -13.64
N TYR A 133 17.47 -8.40 -12.35
CA TYR A 133 18.21 -7.43 -11.54
C TYR A 133 18.61 -8.05 -10.21
N LEU A 134 19.61 -7.44 -9.58
CA LEU A 134 20.00 -7.69 -8.20
C LEU A 134 19.76 -6.43 -7.40
N ILE A 135 19.40 -6.60 -6.15
CA ILE A 135 19.21 -5.52 -5.20
C ILE A 135 20.27 -5.59 -4.11
N GLU A 136 20.45 -4.52 -3.40
CA GLU A 136 21.36 -4.44 -2.26
C GLU A 136 20.95 -5.42 -1.16
N ASP A 137 21.94 -5.92 -0.40
CA ASP A 137 21.67 -6.78 0.75
C ASP A 137 20.89 -6.03 1.84
N TYR A 138 20.04 -6.77 2.56
CA TYR A 138 19.24 -6.19 3.64
C TYR A 138 20.12 -5.87 4.85
N GLU A 139 19.97 -4.68 5.40
CA GLU A 139 20.59 -4.27 6.65
C GLU A 139 19.51 -3.90 7.68
N THR A 140 18.64 -2.95 7.35
CA THR A 140 17.54 -2.50 8.19
C THR A 140 16.43 -1.86 7.34
N ALA A 141 15.19 -1.98 7.79
CA ALA A 141 14.01 -1.40 7.12
C ALA A 141 14.09 0.13 6.95
N SER A 142 14.75 0.82 7.88
CA SER A 142 14.89 2.29 7.90
C SER A 142 16.08 2.83 7.13
N LYS A 143 16.85 1.98 6.43
CA LYS A 143 18.06 2.41 5.70
C LYS A 143 17.78 3.50 4.66
N TYR A 144 16.62 3.43 4.03
CA TYR A 144 16.18 4.39 3.00
C TYR A 144 14.86 5.05 3.40
N ASP A 145 14.71 6.34 3.07
CA ASP A 145 13.44 7.05 3.25
C ASP A 145 12.44 6.66 2.14
N MET A 146 11.58 5.70 2.45
CA MET A 146 10.55 5.21 1.54
C MET A 146 9.30 6.09 1.49
N LYS A 147 9.22 7.16 2.30
CA LYS A 147 8.05 8.07 2.31
C LYS A 147 7.84 8.79 1.00
N ASN A 148 8.89 8.92 0.19
CA ASN A 148 8.81 9.49 -1.16
C ASN A 148 8.45 8.47 -2.25
N MET A 149 8.29 7.19 -1.91
CA MET A 149 7.90 6.15 -2.86
C MET A 149 6.52 6.46 -3.47
N PRO A 150 6.35 6.31 -4.81
CA PRO A 150 5.07 6.49 -5.46
C PRO A 150 3.99 5.53 -4.91
N LEU A 151 2.81 6.06 -4.63
CA LEU A 151 1.74 5.29 -3.99
C LEU A 151 1.23 4.12 -4.85
N ASP A 152 1.26 4.26 -6.16
CA ASP A 152 0.88 3.18 -7.09
C ASP A 152 1.80 1.95 -6.99
N VAL A 153 3.08 2.13 -6.68
CA VAL A 153 4.02 1.04 -6.42
C VAL A 153 3.68 0.34 -5.12
N VAL A 154 3.45 1.11 -4.06
CA VAL A 154 3.06 0.58 -2.74
C VAL A 154 1.76 -0.22 -2.83
N MET A 155 0.70 0.39 -3.39
CA MET A 155 -0.59 -0.29 -3.57
C MET A 155 -0.48 -1.52 -4.47
N GLY A 156 0.34 -1.46 -5.52
CA GLY A 156 0.60 -2.61 -6.39
C GLY A 156 1.26 -3.77 -5.65
N ALA A 157 2.22 -3.49 -4.76
CA ALA A 157 2.85 -4.49 -3.91
C ALA A 157 1.84 -5.12 -2.92
N LEU A 158 0.96 -4.31 -2.31
CA LEU A 158 -0.09 -4.80 -1.42
C LEU A 158 -1.07 -5.73 -2.15
N VAL A 159 -1.54 -5.33 -3.35
CA VAL A 159 -2.40 -6.16 -4.19
C VAL A 159 -1.71 -7.47 -4.59
N PHE A 160 -0.40 -7.43 -4.87
CA PHE A 160 0.39 -8.63 -5.16
C PHE A 160 0.39 -9.61 -3.97
N PHE A 161 0.68 -9.15 -2.77
CA PHE A 161 0.66 -9.99 -1.57
C PHE A 161 -0.73 -10.54 -1.26
N TRP A 162 -1.76 -9.74 -1.46
CA TRP A 162 -3.15 -10.19 -1.33
C TRP A 162 -3.48 -11.35 -2.28
N ASN A 163 -3.11 -11.21 -3.56
CA ASN A 163 -3.35 -12.25 -4.56
C ASN A 163 -2.55 -13.52 -4.24
N LEU A 164 -1.28 -13.38 -3.88
CA LEU A 164 -0.40 -14.50 -3.49
C LEU A 164 -1.01 -15.28 -2.32
N LYS A 165 -1.47 -14.58 -1.28
CA LYS A 165 -2.12 -15.21 -0.13
C LYS A 165 -3.40 -15.95 -0.54
N THR A 166 -4.24 -15.31 -1.36
CA THR A 166 -5.52 -15.91 -1.80
C THR A 166 -5.28 -17.18 -2.62
N GLU A 167 -4.27 -17.19 -3.49
CA GLU A 167 -3.89 -18.38 -4.25
C GLU A 167 -3.35 -19.48 -3.35
N LEU A 168 -2.47 -19.14 -2.42
CA LEU A 168 -1.94 -20.12 -1.46
C LEU A 168 -3.05 -20.77 -0.64
N LEU A 169 -4.00 -19.98 -0.13
CA LEU A 169 -5.16 -20.51 0.61
C LEU A 169 -6.01 -21.44 -0.24
N LYS A 170 -6.29 -21.09 -1.51
CA LYS A 170 -7.00 -21.98 -2.45
C LYS A 170 -6.27 -23.31 -2.64
N HIS A 171 -4.95 -23.27 -2.81
CA HIS A 171 -4.14 -24.48 -2.97
C HIS A 171 -4.18 -25.36 -1.70
N ILE A 172 -4.07 -24.76 -0.52
CA ILE A 172 -4.17 -25.48 0.77
C ILE A 172 -5.54 -26.14 0.91
N VAL A 173 -6.62 -25.39 0.68
CA VAL A 173 -7.99 -25.93 0.75
C VAL A 173 -8.20 -27.09 -0.23
N ASN A 174 -7.78 -26.92 -1.49
CA ASN A 174 -7.87 -27.99 -2.49
C ASN A 174 -7.04 -29.21 -2.12
N TYR A 175 -5.83 -29.04 -1.59
CA TYR A 175 -4.99 -30.14 -1.12
C TYR A 175 -5.67 -30.92 0.00
N LEU A 176 -6.21 -30.23 1.00
CA LEU A 176 -6.88 -30.83 2.14
C LEU A 176 -8.19 -31.52 1.75
N GLN A 177 -8.97 -30.96 0.82
CA GLN A 177 -10.20 -31.60 0.31
C GLN A 177 -9.91 -32.86 -0.52
N ASN A 178 -8.76 -32.95 -1.18
CA ASN A 178 -8.36 -34.12 -1.97
C ASN A 178 -7.78 -35.23 -1.11
N GLN A 179 -7.39 -34.98 0.12
CA GLN A 179 -7.01 -35.98 1.10
C GLN A 179 -8.30 -36.51 1.78
N LYS A 180 -8.85 -37.62 1.27
CA LYS A 180 -10.15 -38.22 1.64
C LYS A 180 -10.35 -38.61 3.11
N GLU A 181 -9.43 -38.29 4.01
CA GLU A 181 -9.46 -38.71 5.44
C GLU A 181 -9.46 -37.54 6.44
N VAL A 182 -9.47 -36.26 5.99
CA VAL A 182 -9.44 -35.14 6.92
C VAL A 182 -10.71 -34.31 6.78
N GLU A 183 -11.71 -34.58 7.62
CA GLU A 183 -12.76 -33.63 7.94
C GLU A 183 -12.10 -32.43 8.69
N LEU A 184 -11.80 -31.37 7.97
CA LEU A 184 -11.30 -30.15 8.61
C LEU A 184 -12.42 -29.54 9.46
N PRO A 185 -12.18 -29.31 10.75
CA PRO A 185 -13.11 -28.57 11.59
C PRO A 185 -13.43 -27.21 10.97
N GLN A 186 -14.72 -26.81 10.98
CA GLN A 186 -15.16 -25.53 10.37
C GLN A 186 -14.40 -24.31 10.89
N HIS A 187 -13.95 -24.34 12.17
CA HIS A 187 -13.14 -23.26 12.75
C HIS A 187 -11.74 -23.18 12.13
N LEU A 188 -11.17 -24.28 11.64
CA LEU A 188 -9.87 -24.30 10.97
C LEU A 188 -10.01 -23.77 9.52
N ILE A 189 -11.11 -24.12 8.85
CA ILE A 189 -11.44 -23.55 7.53
C ILE A 189 -11.65 -22.03 7.65
N ALA A 190 -12.39 -21.59 8.67
CA ALA A 190 -12.59 -20.18 8.94
C ALA A 190 -11.27 -19.47 9.30
N SER A 191 -10.39 -20.09 10.10
CA SER A 191 -9.07 -19.55 10.43
C SER A 191 -8.14 -19.47 9.23
N LEU A 192 -8.18 -20.47 8.33
CA LEU A 192 -7.42 -20.46 7.07
C LEU A 192 -7.97 -19.42 6.09
N GLN A 193 -9.28 -19.25 6.05
CA GLN A 193 -9.94 -18.21 5.25
C GLN A 193 -9.66 -16.81 5.82
N ASN A 194 -9.55 -16.69 7.15
CA ASN A 194 -9.24 -15.44 7.84
C ASN A 194 -7.73 -15.21 8.07
N GLY A 195 -6.86 -16.13 7.61
CA GLY A 195 -5.39 -16.00 7.59
C GLY A 195 -4.75 -15.87 8.97
N VAL A 196 -4.53 -17.02 9.62
CA VAL A 196 -3.72 -17.07 10.85
C VAL A 196 -2.29 -16.59 10.53
N GLY A 197 -1.86 -15.49 11.15
CA GLY A 197 -0.53 -14.91 11.00
C GLY A 197 -0.45 -13.61 10.19
N PHE A 198 -1.42 -13.35 9.29
CA PHE A 198 -1.48 -12.11 8.51
C PHE A 198 -2.78 -11.31 8.75
N ASN A 199 -3.53 -11.65 9.81
CA ASN A 199 -4.83 -11.03 10.10
C ASN A 199 -4.79 -9.50 10.19
N PRO A 200 -3.86 -8.84 10.90
CA PRO A 200 -3.85 -7.39 11.00
C PRO A 200 -3.68 -6.72 9.63
N PHE A 201 -2.83 -7.29 8.77
CA PHE A 201 -2.57 -6.77 7.43
C PHE A 201 -3.77 -6.92 6.50
N THR A 202 -4.42 -8.11 6.51
CA THR A 202 -5.58 -8.33 5.63
C THR A 202 -6.77 -7.50 6.03
N ASP A 203 -7.00 -7.32 7.32
CA ASP A 203 -8.09 -6.51 7.84
C ASP A 203 -7.85 -5.03 7.50
N SER A 204 -6.63 -4.52 7.67
CA SER A 204 -6.24 -3.16 7.29
C SER A 204 -6.33 -2.91 5.79
N VAL A 205 -5.88 -3.85 4.94
CA VAL A 205 -5.99 -3.71 3.48
C VAL A 205 -7.44 -3.84 3.03
N MET A 206 -8.24 -4.74 3.62
CA MET A 206 -9.66 -4.88 3.31
C MET A 206 -10.44 -3.65 3.74
N GLU A 207 -10.22 -3.14 4.95
CA GLU A 207 -10.84 -1.89 5.42
C GLU A 207 -10.49 -0.72 4.49
N THR A 208 -9.23 -0.66 4.05
CA THR A 208 -8.77 0.36 3.11
C THR A 208 -9.47 0.19 1.75
N LEU A 209 -9.52 -1.02 1.19
CA LEU A 209 -10.18 -1.30 -0.07
C LEU A 209 -11.71 -1.12 0.02
N ASP A 210 -12.34 -1.50 1.14
CA ASP A 210 -13.77 -1.29 1.40
C ASP A 210 -14.11 0.19 1.64
N THR A 211 -13.19 0.96 2.20
CA THR A 211 -13.36 2.41 2.37
C THR A 211 -13.37 3.13 1.01
N PHE A 212 -12.68 2.58 0.01
CA PHE A 212 -12.70 3.09 -1.37
C PHE A 212 -13.93 2.59 -2.19
N GLN A 213 -14.74 1.66 -1.66
CA GLN A 213 -15.94 1.12 -2.32
C GLN A 213 -17.26 1.72 -1.78
N LYS A 214 -17.22 2.55 -0.76
CA LYS A 214 -18.35 3.30 -0.18
C LYS A 214 -18.28 4.77 -0.54
#